data_c2c06d9472da66dac63a3cddeccec928
#
_entry.id   c2c06d9472da66dac63a3cddeccec928
#
_cell.length_a   1.000
_cell.length_b   1.000
_cell.length_c   1.000
_cell.angle_alpha   90.00
_cell.angle_beta   90.00
_cell.angle_gamma   90.00
#
_symmetry.space_group_name_H-M   'P 1'
#
loop_
_entity.id
_entity.type
_entity.pdbx_description
1 polymer ?
#
loop_
_entity_poly.entity_id
_entity_poly.type
_entity_poly.pdbx_seq_one_letter_code
_entity_poly.pdbx_strand_id
1 'polypeptide(L)'
;MNARTSAVVIGALLVSGAQPAYAHRLDEYLQATTISVRKDHVQRQLRLTLGVAVFRVVLAKIDTKANGVISAVEPQAYATRVMRDLALAVDGESLARHVVHMQFASVDELRAGRGEITTDVDADVPHGRADRTLTFENRHQRRISVYLANALVTGDPDVRALAQRRNAEQVTYGLDYVQVGAASAPLSFARWTLAPAWLGAVAIGALAWLWRMLRATPTPHTRR
;
A
#
# COMPACT_ATOMS: atom_id res chain seq x y z
N MET A 1 57.60 10.55 -16.17
CA MET A 1 56.53 10.49 -15.13
C MET A 1 55.38 9.65 -15.69
N ASN A 2 55.14 8.49 -15.14
CA ASN A 2 54.46 7.38 -15.82
C ASN A 2 52.92 7.49 -15.71
N ALA A 3 52.26 7.52 -16.86
CA ALA A 3 50.80 7.57 -17.03
C ALA A 3 50.05 6.30 -16.47
N ARG A 4 50.74 5.35 -15.92
CA ARG A 4 50.16 4.07 -15.38
C ARG A 4 49.73 4.15 -13.91
N THR A 5 50.16 5.16 -13.15
CA THR A 5 49.85 5.29 -11.72
C THR A 5 48.58 6.06 -11.46
N SER A 6 48.10 6.87 -12.40
CA SER A 6 46.87 7.68 -12.24
C SER A 6 45.56 6.89 -12.47
N ALA A 7 45.60 5.77 -13.19
CA ALA A 7 44.41 4.98 -13.51
C ALA A 7 43.91 4.12 -12.35
N VAL A 8 44.77 3.78 -11.37
CA VAL A 8 44.43 2.91 -10.23
C VAL A 8 43.71 3.67 -9.11
N VAL A 9 43.95 4.97 -8.97
CA VAL A 9 43.34 5.79 -7.89
C VAL A 9 41.89 6.18 -8.20
N ILE A 10 41.49 6.29 -9.46
CA ILE A 10 40.11 6.64 -9.86
C ILE A 10 39.16 5.44 -9.70
N GLY A 11 39.66 4.20 -9.84
CA GLY A 11 38.83 3.00 -9.68
C GLY A 11 38.41 2.68 -8.23
N ALA A 12 39.16 3.15 -7.24
CA ALA A 12 38.91 2.86 -5.83
C ALA A 12 37.86 3.79 -5.18
N LEU A 13 37.54 4.93 -5.78
CA LEU A 13 36.60 5.91 -5.24
C LEU A 13 35.13 5.65 -5.64
N LEU A 14 34.84 4.74 -6.57
CA LEU A 14 33.49 4.45 -7.06
C LEU A 14 32.78 3.30 -6.32
N VAL A 15 33.43 2.61 -5.39
CA VAL A 15 32.84 1.47 -4.68
C VAL A 15 32.22 1.83 -3.32
N SER A 16 32.39 3.07 -2.86
CA SER A 16 31.99 3.46 -1.48
C SER A 16 30.56 4.01 -1.32
N GLY A 17 29.67 3.87 -2.31
CA GLY A 17 28.36 4.56 -2.31
C GLY A 17 27.10 3.69 -2.29
N ALA A 18 27.20 2.37 -2.34
CA ALA A 18 26.01 1.52 -2.29
C ALA A 18 25.65 1.17 -0.83
N GLN A 19 25.16 2.13 -0.08
CA GLN A 19 24.44 1.87 1.17
C GLN A 19 23.15 1.15 0.80
N PRO A 20 22.86 -0.04 1.32
CA PRO A 20 21.57 -0.67 1.09
C PRO A 20 20.48 0.19 1.73
N ALA A 21 19.57 0.71 0.92
CA ALA A 21 18.40 1.47 1.37
C ALA A 21 17.38 0.54 2.06
N TYR A 22 17.77 -0.10 3.15
CA TYR A 22 16.90 -0.98 3.95
C TYR A 22 16.12 -0.25 5.04
N ALA A 23 16.33 1.07 5.23
CA ALA A 23 15.99 1.74 6.48
C ALA A 23 14.50 2.02 6.70
N HIS A 24 13.63 2.13 5.67
CA HIS A 24 12.31 2.73 5.88
C HIS A 24 11.13 1.76 6.01
N ARG A 25 11.27 0.47 5.75
CA ARG A 25 10.16 -0.50 5.85
C ARG A 25 9.97 -1.14 7.22
N LEU A 26 10.96 -1.05 8.11
CA LEU A 26 10.96 -1.81 9.35
C LEU A 26 10.51 -1.02 10.58
N ASP A 27 10.44 0.30 10.49
CA ASP A 27 10.27 1.17 11.66
C ASP A 27 8.90 1.82 11.79
N GLU A 28 8.05 1.71 10.76
CA GLU A 28 6.81 2.47 10.66
C GLU A 28 5.58 1.56 10.46
N TYR A 29 4.41 2.11 10.76
CA TYR A 29 3.12 1.50 10.44
C TYR A 29 2.62 2.06 9.11
N LEU A 30 2.90 1.36 8.01
CA LEU A 30 2.44 1.77 6.69
C LEU A 30 0.94 1.51 6.53
N GLN A 31 0.19 2.54 6.17
CA GLN A 31 -1.24 2.50 5.91
C GLN A 31 -1.53 2.93 4.47
N ALA A 32 -1.65 1.96 3.58
CA ALA A 32 -1.91 2.20 2.18
C ALA A 32 -3.42 2.08 1.89
N THR A 33 -4.01 3.15 1.38
CA THR A 33 -5.43 3.22 1.01
C THR A 33 -5.57 3.31 -0.49
N THR A 34 -6.35 2.42 -1.08
CA THR A 34 -6.79 2.47 -2.47
C THR A 34 -8.28 2.78 -2.52
N ILE A 35 -8.67 3.81 -3.26
CA ILE A 35 -10.06 4.27 -3.37
C ILE A 35 -10.52 4.06 -4.82
N SER A 36 -11.62 3.36 -5.01
CA SER A 36 -12.29 3.19 -6.31
C SER A 36 -13.62 3.93 -6.26
N VAL A 37 -13.77 4.96 -7.11
CA VAL A 37 -14.99 5.76 -7.17
C VAL A 37 -15.83 5.30 -8.34
N ARG A 38 -17.12 5.06 -8.07
CA ARG A 38 -18.16 4.79 -9.04
C ARG A 38 -19.27 5.81 -8.88
N LYS A 39 -20.23 5.79 -9.79
CA LYS A 39 -21.32 6.76 -9.76
C LYS A 39 -22.20 6.67 -8.51
N ASP A 40 -22.45 5.47 -8.04
CA ASP A 40 -23.37 5.16 -6.94
C ASP A 40 -22.70 4.71 -5.64
N HIS A 41 -21.40 4.37 -5.70
CA HIS A 41 -20.68 3.92 -4.51
C HIS A 41 -19.17 4.17 -4.60
N VAL A 42 -18.53 4.19 -3.44
CA VAL A 42 -17.08 4.22 -3.28
C VAL A 42 -16.62 2.95 -2.59
N GLN A 43 -15.68 2.26 -3.21
CA GLN A 43 -14.98 1.13 -2.62
C GLN A 43 -13.61 1.57 -2.13
N ARG A 44 -13.24 1.16 -0.93
CA ARG A 44 -11.94 1.46 -0.35
C ARG A 44 -11.30 0.20 0.21
N GLN A 45 -10.08 -0.06 -0.22
CA GLN A 45 -9.21 -1.05 0.40
C GLN A 45 -8.16 -0.34 1.25
N LEU A 46 -8.04 -0.73 2.52
CA LEU A 46 -7.00 -0.29 3.43
C LEU A 46 -6.09 -1.46 3.75
N ARG A 47 -4.81 -1.31 3.47
CA ARG A 47 -3.74 -2.26 3.78
C ARG A 47 -2.87 -1.67 4.87
N LEU A 48 -2.69 -2.42 5.95
CA LEU A 48 -1.97 -2.03 7.15
C LEU A 48 -0.77 -2.96 7.30
N THR A 49 0.43 -2.46 7.00
CA THR A 49 1.68 -3.21 7.11
C THR A 49 2.44 -2.74 8.33
N LEU A 50 2.67 -3.65 9.28
CA LEU A 50 3.38 -3.35 10.52
C LEU A 50 4.88 -3.49 10.30
N GLY A 51 5.62 -2.40 10.52
CA GLY A 51 7.07 -2.50 10.64
C GLY A 51 7.48 -3.24 11.93
N VAL A 52 8.62 -3.87 11.94
CA VAL A 52 9.11 -4.69 13.05
C VAL A 52 9.22 -3.88 14.35
N ALA A 53 9.68 -2.62 14.27
CA ALA A 53 9.85 -1.75 15.43
C ALA A 53 8.52 -1.37 16.09
N VAL A 54 7.44 -1.23 15.32
CA VAL A 54 6.12 -0.83 15.83
C VAL A 54 5.18 -2.00 16.10
N PHE A 55 5.58 -3.23 15.74
CA PHE A 55 4.76 -4.43 15.88
C PHE A 55 4.16 -4.57 17.28
N ARG A 56 4.97 -4.46 18.35
CA ARG A 56 4.49 -4.64 19.73
C ARG A 56 3.44 -3.59 20.13
N VAL A 57 3.64 -2.34 19.67
CA VAL A 57 2.71 -1.23 19.95
C VAL A 57 1.36 -1.46 19.28
N VAL A 58 1.37 -1.95 18.04
CA VAL A 58 0.14 -2.25 17.28
C VAL A 58 -0.51 -3.54 17.80
N LEU A 59 0.27 -4.60 18.02
CA LEU A 59 -0.25 -5.86 18.56
C LEU A 59 -0.99 -5.66 19.88
N ALA A 60 -0.45 -4.87 20.82
CA ALA A 60 -1.13 -4.58 22.09
C ALA A 60 -2.48 -3.86 21.93
N LYS A 61 -2.77 -3.32 20.76
CA LYS A 61 -4.09 -2.75 20.44
C LYS A 61 -5.01 -3.75 19.75
N ILE A 62 -4.48 -4.84 19.21
CA ILE A 62 -5.23 -5.94 18.59
C ILE A 62 -5.50 -7.01 19.63
N ASP A 63 -4.45 -7.62 20.18
CA ASP A 63 -4.49 -8.61 21.26
C ASP A 63 -4.75 -7.90 22.60
N THR A 64 -6.01 -7.64 22.88
CA THR A 64 -6.44 -6.94 24.11
C THR A 64 -6.37 -7.84 25.34
N LYS A 65 -6.29 -9.16 25.15
CA LYS A 65 -6.10 -10.14 26.23
C LYS A 65 -4.65 -10.37 26.59
N ALA A 66 -3.73 -9.84 25.79
CA ALA A 66 -2.29 -9.96 25.96
C ALA A 66 -1.78 -11.40 26.08
N ASN A 67 -2.43 -12.34 25.37
CA ASN A 67 -2.09 -13.77 25.39
C ASN A 67 -1.24 -14.23 24.19
N GLY A 68 -0.89 -13.31 23.28
CA GLY A 68 -0.10 -13.56 22.08
C GLY A 68 -0.85 -14.24 20.94
N VAL A 69 -2.16 -14.42 21.07
CA VAL A 69 -3.03 -15.05 20.08
C VAL A 69 -4.17 -14.08 19.74
N ILE A 70 -4.37 -13.79 18.47
CA ILE A 70 -5.50 -12.99 18.02
C ILE A 70 -6.74 -13.88 17.97
N SER A 71 -7.65 -13.70 18.94
CA SER A 71 -8.92 -14.43 19.00
C SER A 71 -9.90 -13.93 17.95
N ALA A 72 -10.98 -14.70 17.67
CA ALA A 72 -11.95 -14.37 16.62
C ALA A 72 -12.68 -13.00 16.81
N VAL A 73 -12.76 -12.49 18.04
CA VAL A 73 -13.45 -11.21 18.33
C VAL A 73 -12.53 -9.99 18.27
N GLU A 74 -11.23 -10.14 18.41
CA GLU A 74 -10.26 -9.04 18.46
C GLU A 74 -10.07 -8.34 17.11
N PRO A 75 -10.06 -9.06 15.98
CA PRO A 75 -10.04 -8.43 14.65
C PRO A 75 -11.20 -7.45 14.45
N GLN A 76 -12.41 -7.85 14.83
CA GLN A 76 -13.60 -7.00 14.68
C GLN A 76 -13.54 -5.75 15.57
N ALA A 77 -13.06 -5.89 16.80
CA ALA A 77 -12.85 -4.76 17.70
C ALA A 77 -11.77 -3.79 17.19
N TYR A 78 -10.69 -4.35 16.61
CA TYR A 78 -9.65 -3.55 16.00
C TYR A 78 -10.15 -2.82 14.74
N ALA A 79 -10.91 -3.52 13.86
CA ALA A 79 -11.55 -2.92 12.70
C ALA A 79 -12.39 -1.70 13.08
N THR A 80 -13.26 -1.85 14.07
CA THR A 80 -14.12 -0.77 14.56
C THR A 80 -13.29 0.44 15.02
N ARG A 81 -12.16 0.20 15.67
CA ARG A 81 -11.23 1.26 16.08
C ARG A 81 -10.60 1.95 14.87
N VAL A 82 -10.07 1.20 13.91
CA VAL A 82 -9.52 1.72 12.67
C VAL A 82 -10.56 2.57 11.95
N MET A 83 -11.77 2.03 11.76
CA MET A 83 -12.85 2.73 11.04
C MET A 83 -13.28 4.03 11.70
N ARG A 84 -13.17 4.16 13.02
CA ARG A 84 -13.47 5.41 13.74
C ARG A 84 -12.47 6.52 13.42
N ASP A 85 -11.22 6.15 13.17
CA ASP A 85 -10.14 7.09 12.90
C ASP A 85 -10.05 7.50 11.42
N LEU A 86 -10.95 6.96 10.57
CA LEU A 86 -11.04 7.26 9.15
C LEU A 86 -12.28 8.10 8.87
N ALA A 87 -12.17 9.07 7.95
CA ALA A 87 -13.31 9.80 7.43
C ALA A 87 -13.36 9.66 5.90
N LEU A 88 -14.57 9.59 5.36
CA LEU A 88 -14.85 9.58 3.92
C LEU A 88 -16.09 10.41 3.68
N ALA A 89 -16.00 11.38 2.78
CA ALA A 89 -17.11 12.25 2.43
C ALA A 89 -17.11 12.53 0.93
N VAL A 90 -18.30 12.83 0.40
CA VAL A 90 -18.50 13.36 -0.95
C VAL A 90 -19.27 14.66 -0.85
N ASP A 91 -18.75 15.71 -1.48
CA ASP A 91 -19.31 17.08 -1.44
C ASP A 91 -19.49 17.62 -0.01
N GLY A 92 -18.65 17.17 0.94
CA GLY A 92 -18.71 17.52 2.35
C GLY A 92 -19.69 16.69 3.18
N GLU A 93 -20.46 15.81 2.56
CA GLU A 93 -21.37 14.89 3.25
C GLU A 93 -20.65 13.59 3.61
N SER A 94 -20.65 13.23 4.89
CA SER A 94 -20.04 11.98 5.36
C SER A 94 -20.82 10.78 4.86
N LEU A 95 -20.09 9.81 4.27
CA LEU A 95 -20.70 8.59 3.75
C LEU A 95 -20.87 7.55 4.85
N ALA A 96 -22.03 6.87 4.86
CA ALA A 96 -22.24 5.66 5.63
C ALA A 96 -21.34 4.55 5.07
N ARG A 97 -20.61 3.84 5.94
CA ARG A 97 -19.58 2.90 5.55
C ARG A 97 -19.86 1.51 6.09
N HIS A 98 -19.71 0.50 5.25
CA HIS A 98 -19.89 -0.90 5.59
C HIS A 98 -18.58 -1.66 5.38
N VAL A 99 -18.08 -2.33 6.41
CA VAL A 99 -16.94 -3.26 6.26
C VAL A 99 -17.45 -4.51 5.56
N VAL A 100 -16.92 -4.77 4.36
CA VAL A 100 -17.30 -5.92 3.54
C VAL A 100 -16.41 -7.12 3.87
N HIS A 101 -15.12 -6.85 4.04
CA HIS A 101 -14.13 -7.89 4.31
C HIS A 101 -13.03 -7.37 5.22
N MET A 102 -12.52 -8.27 6.08
CA MET A 102 -11.32 -8.02 6.87
C MET A 102 -10.50 -9.30 6.99
N GLN A 103 -9.22 -9.18 6.73
CA GLN A 103 -8.27 -10.27 6.83
C GLN A 103 -7.05 -9.85 7.66
N PHE A 104 -6.58 -10.76 8.50
CA PHE A 104 -5.37 -10.63 9.29
C PHE A 104 -4.37 -11.69 8.85
N ALA A 105 -3.13 -11.30 8.62
CA ALA A 105 -2.04 -12.23 8.55
C ALA A 105 -1.78 -12.86 9.92
N SER A 106 -1.06 -13.96 9.97
CA SER A 106 -0.66 -14.61 11.24
C SER A 106 0.20 -13.66 12.09
N VAL A 107 0.16 -13.85 13.41
CA VAL A 107 0.97 -13.04 14.35
C VAL A 107 2.46 -13.11 14.01
N ASP A 108 2.94 -14.27 13.53
CA ASP A 108 4.35 -14.44 13.16
C ASP A 108 4.72 -13.67 11.88
N GLU A 109 3.84 -13.62 10.90
CA GLU A 109 4.01 -12.81 9.70
C GLU A 109 3.99 -11.32 10.02
N LEU A 110 3.03 -10.87 10.85
CA LEU A 110 2.96 -9.50 11.33
C LEU A 110 4.23 -9.10 12.10
N ARG A 111 4.71 -9.99 13.00
CA ARG A 111 5.95 -9.78 13.77
C ARG A 111 7.18 -9.65 12.87
N ALA A 112 7.22 -10.39 11.79
CA ALA A 112 8.32 -10.38 10.83
C ALA A 112 8.25 -9.22 9.82
N GLY A 113 7.23 -8.35 9.90
CA GLY A 113 7.02 -7.24 8.96
C GLY A 113 6.65 -7.69 7.54
N ARG A 114 6.20 -8.93 7.37
CA ARG A 114 5.80 -9.51 6.07
C ARG A 114 4.30 -9.68 5.93
N GLY A 115 3.57 -9.62 7.04
CA GLY A 115 2.12 -9.74 7.07
C GLY A 115 1.41 -8.41 6.95
N GLU A 116 0.17 -8.46 6.47
CA GLU A 116 -0.71 -7.30 6.34
C GLU A 116 -2.06 -7.57 7.02
N ILE A 117 -2.69 -6.48 7.47
CA ILE A 117 -4.10 -6.46 7.81
C ILE A 117 -4.80 -5.73 6.67
N THR A 118 -5.76 -6.39 6.03
CA THR A 118 -6.51 -5.82 4.92
C THR A 118 -7.96 -5.59 5.33
N THR A 119 -8.51 -4.43 4.95
CA THR A 119 -9.92 -4.11 5.19
C THR A 119 -10.53 -3.54 3.92
N ASP A 120 -11.60 -4.15 3.45
CA ASP A 120 -12.41 -3.66 2.33
C ASP A 120 -13.69 -3.04 2.87
N VAL A 121 -13.99 -1.84 2.39
CA VAL A 121 -15.11 -1.03 2.85
C VAL A 121 -15.86 -0.47 1.65
N ASP A 122 -17.18 -0.58 1.68
CA ASP A 122 -18.09 0.07 0.74
C ASP A 122 -18.81 1.23 1.40
N ALA A 123 -19.15 2.24 0.59
CA ALA A 123 -19.97 3.37 0.99
C ALA A 123 -20.83 3.82 -0.20
N ASP A 124 -22.12 3.98 0.03
CA ASP A 124 -23.03 4.50 -0.96
C ASP A 124 -22.78 5.99 -1.20
N VAL A 125 -22.82 6.41 -2.46
CA VAL A 125 -22.69 7.81 -2.86
C VAL A 125 -24.09 8.38 -3.12
N PRO A 126 -24.51 9.41 -2.39
CA PRO A 126 -25.81 10.04 -2.63
C PRO A 126 -25.89 10.63 -4.04
N HIS A 127 -27.08 10.61 -4.63
CA HIS A 127 -27.31 11.32 -5.89
C HIS A 127 -26.98 12.82 -5.73
N GLY A 128 -26.37 13.39 -6.75
CA GLY A 128 -25.90 14.76 -6.70
C GLY A 128 -25.66 15.35 -8.07
N ARG A 129 -24.95 16.46 -8.09
CA ARG A 129 -24.55 17.17 -9.31
C ARG A 129 -23.46 16.38 -10.05
N ALA A 130 -23.18 16.78 -11.30
CA ALA A 130 -22.16 16.14 -12.11
C ALA A 130 -20.75 16.33 -11.52
N ASP A 131 -20.40 17.55 -11.11
CA ASP A 131 -19.11 17.87 -10.51
C ASP A 131 -19.11 17.50 -9.02
N ARG A 132 -18.22 16.61 -8.63
CA ARG A 132 -18.13 16.04 -7.28
C ARG A 132 -16.72 16.17 -6.70
N THR A 133 -16.67 16.26 -5.37
CA THR A 133 -15.41 16.21 -4.62
C THR A 133 -15.49 15.13 -3.55
N LEU A 134 -14.63 14.12 -3.67
CA LEU A 134 -14.40 13.13 -2.61
C LEU A 134 -13.28 13.61 -1.70
N THR A 135 -13.48 13.50 -0.39
CA THR A 135 -12.43 13.70 0.63
C THR A 135 -12.28 12.46 1.48
N PHE A 136 -11.05 12.07 1.72
CA PHE A 136 -10.68 10.97 2.61
C PHE A 136 -9.64 11.47 3.61
N GLU A 137 -9.79 11.07 4.87
CA GLU A 137 -8.84 11.36 5.92
C GLU A 137 -8.54 10.11 6.74
N ASN A 138 -7.24 9.89 7.05
CA ASN A 138 -6.78 8.80 7.90
C ASN A 138 -6.01 9.39 9.10
N ARG A 139 -6.56 9.25 10.29
CA ARG A 139 -5.95 9.69 11.56
C ARG A 139 -5.48 8.52 12.42
N HIS A 140 -5.58 7.27 11.91
CA HIS A 140 -5.28 6.09 12.70
C HIS A 140 -3.80 6.04 13.09
N GLN A 141 -3.52 6.02 14.38
CA GLN A 141 -2.17 5.86 14.96
C GLN A 141 -1.11 6.86 14.43
N ARG A 142 -1.43 8.14 14.28
CA ARG A 142 -0.62 9.20 13.65
C ARG A 142 0.85 9.27 14.10
N ARG A 143 1.17 8.84 15.34
CA ARG A 143 2.53 8.95 15.90
C ARG A 143 3.51 7.93 15.33
N ILE A 144 3.03 6.85 14.76
CA ILE A 144 3.83 5.72 14.27
C ILE A 144 3.53 5.36 12.82
N SER A 145 2.65 6.12 12.18
CA SER A 145 2.12 5.78 10.85
C SER A 145 2.68 6.64 9.74
N VAL A 146 2.88 6.00 8.60
CA VAL A 146 3.05 6.62 7.29
C VAL A 146 1.83 6.29 6.45
N TYR A 147 1.27 7.29 5.78
CA TYR A 147 0.04 7.15 5.01
C TYR A 147 0.32 7.25 3.52
N LEU A 148 -0.42 6.46 2.76
CA LEU A 148 -0.45 6.53 1.31
C LEU A 148 -1.90 6.38 0.86
N ALA A 149 -2.42 7.35 0.13
CA ALA A 149 -3.76 7.29 -0.43
C ALA A 149 -3.75 7.57 -1.93
N ASN A 150 -4.36 6.67 -2.70
CA ASN A 150 -4.50 6.79 -4.15
C ASN A 150 -5.92 6.41 -4.57
N ALA A 151 -6.48 7.17 -5.52
CA ALA A 151 -7.67 6.72 -6.22
C ALA A 151 -7.27 5.85 -7.42
N LEU A 152 -7.91 4.71 -7.54
CA LEU A 152 -7.96 3.97 -8.80
C LEU A 152 -9.06 4.62 -9.65
N VAL A 153 -8.63 5.23 -10.73
CA VAL A 153 -9.55 5.61 -11.81
C VAL A 153 -9.82 4.33 -12.59
N THR A 154 -10.66 3.49 -12.05
CA THR A 154 -11.02 2.24 -12.71
C THR A 154 -12.14 2.51 -13.67
N GLY A 155 -12.03 1.98 -14.86
CA GLY A 155 -12.95 1.79 -15.95
C GLY A 155 -14.46 1.94 -15.77
N ASP A 156 -14.91 2.78 -14.83
CA ASP A 156 -16.28 3.24 -14.79
C ASP A 156 -16.44 4.38 -15.80
N PRO A 157 -17.12 4.16 -16.94
CA PRO A 157 -17.30 5.18 -17.97
C PRO A 157 -18.07 6.40 -17.45
N ASP A 158 -18.80 6.24 -16.36
CA ASP A 158 -19.60 7.29 -15.75
C ASP A 158 -18.80 8.17 -14.76
N VAL A 159 -17.53 7.86 -14.52
CA VAL A 159 -16.68 8.64 -13.60
C VAL A 159 -15.36 9.03 -14.27
N ARG A 160 -15.09 10.33 -14.30
CA ARG A 160 -13.84 10.89 -14.81
C ARG A 160 -13.14 11.71 -13.74
N ALA A 161 -11.97 11.28 -13.30
CA ALA A 161 -11.13 12.04 -12.39
C ALA A 161 -10.60 13.32 -13.06
N LEU A 162 -10.61 14.44 -12.34
CA LEU A 162 -10.14 15.74 -12.78
C LEU A 162 -8.83 16.11 -12.08
N ALA A 163 -8.80 16.05 -10.73
CA ALA A 163 -7.66 16.47 -9.94
C ALA A 163 -7.55 15.63 -8.65
N GLN A 164 -6.32 15.43 -8.21
CA GLN A 164 -6.01 14.77 -6.94
C GLN A 164 -5.19 15.70 -6.06
N ARG A 165 -5.51 15.77 -4.79
CA ARG A 165 -4.82 16.60 -3.78
C ARG A 165 -4.43 15.76 -2.58
N ARG A 166 -3.27 16.06 -2.00
CA ARG A 166 -2.78 15.45 -0.75
C ARG A 166 -2.11 16.52 0.10
N ASN A 167 -2.22 16.40 1.42
CA ASN A 167 -1.35 17.18 2.29
C ASN A 167 0.05 16.54 2.38
N ALA A 168 1.02 17.22 2.97
CA ALA A 168 2.40 16.78 3.05
C ALA A 168 2.54 15.44 3.78
N GLU A 169 1.77 15.22 4.83
CA GLU A 169 1.76 13.99 5.64
C GLU A 169 0.90 12.88 5.02
N GLN A 170 0.26 13.13 3.88
CA GLN A 170 -0.68 12.22 3.20
C GLN A 170 -1.85 11.71 4.09
N VAL A 171 -2.13 12.42 5.19
CA VAL A 171 -3.26 12.16 6.08
C VAL A 171 -4.58 12.45 5.38
N THR A 172 -4.58 13.50 4.54
CA THR A 172 -5.77 13.94 3.80
C THR A 172 -5.57 13.73 2.30
N TYR A 173 -6.56 13.14 1.67
CA TYR A 173 -6.63 12.93 0.24
C TYR A 173 -7.93 13.52 -0.31
N GLY A 174 -7.85 14.24 -1.43
CA GLY A 174 -8.99 14.80 -2.16
C GLY A 174 -8.97 14.39 -3.62
N LEU A 175 -10.14 14.09 -4.17
CA LEU A 175 -10.35 13.77 -5.58
C LEU A 175 -11.52 14.61 -6.11
N ASP A 176 -11.24 15.45 -7.10
CA ASP A 176 -12.29 16.08 -7.90
C ASP A 176 -12.59 15.20 -9.10
N TYR A 177 -13.85 14.94 -9.36
CA TYR A 177 -14.31 14.07 -10.44
C TYR A 177 -15.66 14.51 -11.01
N VAL A 178 -15.94 14.08 -12.23
CA VAL A 178 -17.23 14.31 -12.90
C VAL A 178 -17.96 12.98 -13.03
N GLN A 179 -19.25 12.97 -12.68
CA GLN A 179 -20.16 11.87 -12.95
C GLN A 179 -20.94 12.14 -14.23
N VAL A 180 -20.91 11.20 -15.17
CA VAL A 180 -21.62 11.25 -16.45
C VAL A 180 -22.36 9.93 -16.68
N GLY A 181 -23.42 9.95 -17.50
CA GLY A 181 -24.15 8.73 -17.88
C GLY A 181 -24.99 8.08 -16.77
N ALA A 182 -25.41 6.86 -16.97
CA ALA A 182 -26.15 6.05 -16.02
C ALA A 182 -25.19 5.34 -15.05
N ALA A 183 -25.67 4.99 -13.84
CA ALA A 183 -24.86 4.25 -12.87
C ALA A 183 -24.40 2.90 -13.44
N SER A 184 -23.10 2.61 -13.28
CA SER A 184 -22.53 1.32 -13.70
C SER A 184 -22.85 0.24 -12.67
N ALA A 185 -22.94 -1.01 -13.13
CA ALA A 185 -23.09 -2.13 -12.22
C ALA A 185 -21.85 -2.26 -11.30
N PRO A 186 -22.00 -2.59 -10.02
CA PRO A 186 -20.89 -2.70 -9.09
C PRO A 186 -19.92 -3.81 -9.53
N LEU A 187 -18.61 -3.52 -9.53
CA LEU A 187 -17.59 -4.57 -9.63
C LEU A 187 -17.54 -5.32 -8.32
N SER A 188 -17.79 -6.63 -8.34
CA SER A 188 -17.57 -7.41 -7.13
C SER A 188 -16.07 -7.48 -6.82
N PHE A 189 -15.65 -7.17 -5.60
CA PHE A 189 -14.26 -7.31 -5.14
C PHE A 189 -13.72 -8.74 -5.24
N ALA A 190 -14.61 -9.73 -5.35
CA ALA A 190 -14.25 -11.15 -5.47
C ALA A 190 -13.25 -11.45 -6.62
N ARG A 191 -13.11 -10.53 -7.58
CA ARG A 191 -12.14 -10.69 -8.69
C ARG A 191 -10.72 -10.21 -8.40
N TRP A 192 -10.51 -9.46 -7.30
CA TRP A 192 -9.18 -8.89 -7.00
C TRP A 192 -8.29 -9.82 -6.17
N THR A 193 -8.85 -10.88 -5.57
CA THR A 193 -8.09 -11.88 -4.81
C THR A 193 -7.27 -12.83 -5.69
N LEU A 194 -7.45 -12.76 -7.02
CA LEU A 194 -6.72 -13.57 -7.99
C LEU A 194 -5.78 -12.71 -8.85
N ALA A 195 -4.99 -11.81 -8.25
CA ALA A 195 -3.77 -11.40 -8.90
C ALA A 195 -2.88 -12.65 -8.99
N PRO A 196 -2.62 -13.18 -10.18
CA PRO A 196 -1.96 -14.47 -10.30
C PRO A 196 -0.54 -14.35 -9.76
N ALA A 197 -0.18 -15.25 -8.85
CA ALA A 197 1.14 -15.35 -8.23
C ALA A 197 2.32 -15.44 -9.23
N TRP A 198 2.03 -15.62 -10.52
CA TRP A 198 3.03 -15.67 -11.57
C TRP A 198 3.66 -14.31 -11.96
N LEU A 199 3.05 -13.16 -11.63
CA LEU A 199 3.69 -11.85 -11.85
C LEU A 199 4.93 -11.66 -10.95
N GLY A 200 4.95 -12.27 -9.77
CA GLY A 200 6.14 -12.31 -8.91
C GLY A 200 7.23 -13.24 -9.45
N ALA A 201 6.84 -14.35 -10.09
CA ALA A 201 7.78 -15.34 -10.62
C ALA A 201 8.56 -14.81 -11.84
N VAL A 202 7.95 -13.98 -12.69
CA VAL A 202 8.61 -13.38 -13.86
C VAL A 202 9.69 -12.37 -13.43
N ALA A 203 9.43 -11.57 -12.39
CA ALA A 203 10.42 -10.62 -11.88
C ALA A 203 11.63 -11.33 -11.23
N ILE A 204 11.40 -12.41 -10.50
CA ILE A 204 12.46 -13.23 -9.87
C ILE A 204 13.27 -13.96 -10.95
N GLY A 205 12.63 -14.49 -11.99
CA GLY A 205 13.28 -15.15 -13.11
C GLY A 205 14.19 -14.22 -13.91
N ALA A 206 13.76 -12.98 -14.18
CA ALA A 206 14.54 -11.96 -14.88
C ALA A 206 15.77 -11.52 -14.08
N LEU A 207 15.64 -11.35 -12.76
CA LEU A 207 16.75 -11.01 -11.86
C LEU A 207 17.76 -12.16 -11.74
N ALA A 208 17.32 -13.40 -11.65
CA ALA A 208 18.19 -14.58 -11.62
C ALA A 208 18.94 -14.79 -12.94
N TRP A 209 18.28 -14.51 -14.07
CA TRP A 209 18.89 -14.58 -15.41
C TRP A 209 19.96 -13.49 -15.59
N LEU A 210 19.67 -12.24 -15.17
CA LEU A 210 20.61 -11.13 -15.22
C LEU A 210 21.84 -11.39 -14.33
N TRP A 211 21.63 -11.95 -13.13
CA TRP A 211 22.73 -12.30 -12.21
C TRP A 211 23.62 -13.43 -12.75
N ARG A 212 23.03 -14.37 -13.48
CA ARG A 212 23.77 -15.46 -14.13
C ARG A 212 24.61 -14.96 -15.32
N MET A 213 24.12 -13.99 -16.09
CA MET A 213 24.89 -13.34 -17.16
C MET A 213 26.06 -12.52 -16.65
N LEU A 214 25.90 -11.82 -15.53
CA LEU A 214 26.95 -11.01 -14.93
C LEU A 214 28.09 -11.87 -14.29
N ARG A 215 27.86 -13.15 -14.01
CA ARG A 215 28.88 -14.07 -13.47
C ARG A 215 29.61 -14.90 -14.52
N ALA A 216 29.23 -14.86 -15.77
CA ALA A 216 29.91 -15.57 -16.85
C ALA A 216 31.10 -14.74 -17.37
N THR A 217 32.16 -14.60 -16.57
CA THR A 217 33.45 -14.11 -17.06
C THR A 217 34.22 -15.29 -17.68
N PRO A 218 34.69 -15.18 -18.94
CA PRO A 218 35.53 -16.22 -19.52
C PRO A 218 36.90 -16.19 -18.87
N THR A 219 37.36 -17.34 -18.38
CA THR A 219 38.74 -17.55 -17.94
C THR A 219 39.69 -17.46 -19.15
N PRO A 220 40.78 -16.71 -19.08
CA PRO A 220 41.75 -16.67 -20.19
C PRO A 220 42.53 -18.00 -20.21
N HIS A 221 42.42 -18.70 -21.33
CA HIS A 221 43.31 -19.84 -21.64
C HIS A 221 44.74 -19.33 -21.86
N THR A 222 45.65 -19.60 -20.92
CA THR A 222 47.10 -19.54 -21.14
C THR A 222 47.50 -20.75 -21.96
N ARG A 223 47.91 -20.55 -23.23
CA ARG A 223 48.64 -21.52 -24.03
C ARG A 223 50.14 -21.48 -23.59
N ARG A 224 50.67 -22.61 -23.27
CA ARG A 224 52.06 -22.94 -23.48
C ARG A 224 52.19 -23.79 -24.73
#